data_532e8f74e25db12d9ea4ccce1307deab
#
_entry.id   532e8f74e25db12d9ea4ccce1307deab
#
_cell.length_a   1.000
_cell.length_b   1.000
_cell.length_c   1.000
_cell.angle_alpha   90.00
_cell.angle_beta   90.00
_cell.angle_gamma   90.00
#
_symmetry.space_group_name_H-M   'P 1'
#
loop_
_entity.id
_entity.type
_entity.pdbx_description
1 polymer ?
#
loop_
_entity_poly.entity_id
_entity_poly.type
_entity_poly.pdbx_seq_one_letter_code
_entity_poly.pdbx_strand_id
1 'polypeptide(L)'
;MNSTIAKLADEFEKMEKTIASQKKMIETLMPTGYVDTDTVKLHLNSVYGVMFGGRPSPKRCKLEDCSWDEINMYSSFGLADKMFEVGDTKKFRLADGSYLTARIIGFNHDYAEDGSLTHITFETVETIDGDIPMNEKSTNEGGWDASYLRAKLNGNFFEKQLPADLKAVIKPVVKITAKSGKNEMLVPSVDKLFVLSEQEVFGRKIYSCGGEGKWYEW
;
A
#
# COMPACT_ATOMS: atom_id res chain seq x y z
N MET A 1 26.57 7.22 -36.17
CA MET A 1 26.80 8.01 -34.94
C MET A 1 25.65 8.98 -34.62
N ASN A 2 24.96 9.55 -35.62
CA ASN A 2 23.86 10.54 -35.38
C ASN A 2 22.55 9.96 -34.78
N SER A 3 22.23 8.68 -34.99
CA SER A 3 20.92 8.14 -34.53
C SER A 3 20.85 7.88 -33.01
N THR A 4 21.98 7.56 -32.41
CA THR A 4 22.06 7.32 -30.96
C THR A 4 21.99 8.62 -30.17
N ILE A 5 22.64 9.68 -30.69
CA ILE A 5 22.59 11.02 -30.07
C ILE A 5 21.17 11.61 -30.17
N ALA A 6 20.49 11.43 -31.29
CA ALA A 6 19.10 11.87 -31.47
C ALA A 6 18.12 11.14 -30.52
N LYS A 7 18.30 9.84 -30.32
CA LYS A 7 17.50 9.06 -29.33
C LYS A 7 17.75 9.52 -27.91
N LEU A 8 19.00 9.76 -27.53
CA LEU A 8 19.34 10.30 -26.22
C LEU A 8 18.75 11.68 -25.99
N ALA A 9 18.76 12.55 -27.00
CA ALA A 9 18.15 13.87 -26.90
C ALA A 9 16.62 13.80 -26.72
N ASP A 10 15.93 12.88 -27.42
CA ASP A 10 14.49 12.65 -27.29
C ASP A 10 14.13 12.08 -25.90
N GLU A 11 14.95 11.16 -25.38
CA GLU A 11 14.78 10.64 -24.01
C GLU A 11 15.03 11.71 -22.95
N PHE A 12 16.01 12.59 -23.15
CA PHE A 12 16.27 13.73 -22.28
C PHE A 12 15.09 14.70 -22.24
N GLU A 13 14.52 15.05 -23.40
CA GLU A 13 13.35 15.93 -23.49
C GLU A 13 12.10 15.30 -22.82
N LYS A 14 11.90 13.98 -22.95
CA LYS A 14 10.84 13.27 -22.26
C LYS A 14 11.03 13.27 -20.74
N MET A 15 12.26 13.10 -20.27
CA MET A 15 12.57 13.18 -18.84
C MET A 15 12.34 14.59 -18.29
N GLU A 16 12.75 15.65 -19.01
CA GLU A 16 12.50 17.03 -18.59
C GLU A 16 11.00 17.34 -18.48
N LYS A 17 10.18 16.89 -19.44
CA LYS A 17 8.72 17.01 -19.39
C LYS A 17 8.12 16.26 -18.21
N THR A 18 8.62 15.07 -17.90
CA THR A 18 8.19 14.27 -16.75
C THR A 18 8.53 14.97 -15.44
N ILE A 19 9.75 15.49 -15.31
CA ILE A 19 10.21 16.26 -14.15
C ILE A 19 9.37 17.52 -13.95
N ALA A 20 9.08 18.26 -15.02
CA ALA A 20 8.24 19.47 -14.97
C ALA A 20 6.80 19.13 -14.54
N SER A 21 6.23 18.02 -15.02
CA SER A 21 4.92 17.54 -14.64
C SER A 21 4.87 17.14 -13.16
N GLN A 22 5.88 16.39 -12.69
CA GLN A 22 6.00 15.98 -11.29
C GLN A 22 6.20 17.20 -10.37
N LYS A 23 7.01 18.17 -10.77
CA LYS A 23 7.19 19.41 -10.03
C LYS A 23 5.87 20.17 -9.88
N LYS A 24 5.09 20.29 -10.96
CA LYS A 24 3.77 20.91 -10.95
C LYS A 24 2.79 20.15 -10.06
N MET A 25 2.84 18.80 -10.05
CA MET A 25 2.03 17.97 -9.18
C MET A 25 2.41 18.18 -7.71
N ILE A 26 3.69 18.23 -7.37
CA ILE A 26 4.18 18.53 -6.02
C ILE A 26 3.70 19.91 -5.58
N GLU A 27 3.81 20.93 -6.43
CA GLU A 27 3.33 22.30 -6.15
C GLU A 27 1.81 22.37 -5.97
N THR A 28 1.04 21.49 -6.65
CA THR A 28 -0.43 21.41 -6.53
C THR A 28 -0.88 20.63 -5.30
N LEU A 29 -0.09 19.65 -4.86
CA LEU A 29 -0.36 18.81 -3.68
C LEU A 29 0.13 19.45 -2.37
N MET A 30 0.87 20.56 -2.45
CA MET A 30 1.28 21.33 -1.27
C MET A 30 0.16 22.29 -0.86
N PRO A 31 -0.64 21.99 0.18
CA PRO A 31 -1.45 23.02 0.82
C PRO A 31 -0.49 24.07 1.36
N THR A 32 -0.71 25.31 1.02
CA THR A 32 0.04 26.47 1.48
C THR A 32 0.18 26.42 3.00
N GLY A 33 1.35 26.05 3.51
CA GLY A 33 1.75 26.25 4.89
C GLY A 33 2.26 25.08 5.72
N TYR A 34 2.42 23.85 5.18
CA TYR A 34 2.74 22.70 6.04
C TYR A 34 3.92 21.80 5.62
N VAL A 35 4.64 22.11 4.56
CA VAL A 35 5.85 21.35 4.22
C VAL A 35 7.04 22.30 4.24
N ASP A 36 7.96 21.99 5.16
CA ASP A 36 9.26 22.66 5.24
C ASP A 36 9.99 22.49 3.90
N THR A 37 10.42 23.60 3.34
CA THR A 37 11.14 23.66 2.06
C THR A 37 12.40 22.79 2.06
N ASP A 38 13.01 22.56 3.20
CA ASP A 38 14.21 21.75 3.33
C ASP A 38 13.89 20.25 3.25
N THR A 39 12.76 19.83 3.78
CA THR A 39 12.24 18.46 3.61
C THR A 39 11.95 18.17 2.15
N VAL A 40 11.30 19.10 1.42
CA VAL A 40 11.04 18.95 -0.02
C VAL A 40 12.33 18.91 -0.83
N LYS A 41 13.32 19.75 -0.52
CA LYS A 41 14.64 19.71 -1.17
C LYS A 41 15.37 18.41 -0.89
N LEU A 42 15.28 17.87 0.33
CA LEU A 42 15.88 16.61 0.69
C LEU A 42 15.25 15.47 -0.12
N HIS A 43 13.92 15.48 -0.27
CA HIS A 43 13.19 14.47 -1.05
C HIS A 43 13.45 14.57 -2.55
N LEU A 44 13.44 15.79 -3.12
CA LEU A 44 13.83 16.01 -4.51
C LEU A 44 15.26 15.57 -4.77
N ASN A 45 16.21 15.88 -3.89
CA ASN A 45 17.60 15.44 -4.01
C ASN A 45 17.74 13.91 -3.90
N SER A 46 16.88 13.26 -3.14
CA SER A 46 16.82 11.80 -3.03
C SER A 46 16.31 11.19 -4.33
N VAL A 47 15.21 11.68 -4.90
CA VAL A 47 14.68 11.25 -6.19
C VAL A 47 15.69 11.46 -7.30
N TYR A 48 16.35 12.63 -7.35
CA TYR A 48 17.44 12.92 -8.29
C TYR A 48 18.64 12.01 -8.10
N GLY A 49 19.01 11.67 -6.86
CA GLY A 49 20.11 10.75 -6.56
C GLY A 49 19.87 9.35 -7.08
N VAL A 50 18.65 8.84 -6.98
CA VAL A 50 18.25 7.53 -7.50
C VAL A 50 18.19 7.53 -9.04
N MET A 51 17.69 8.58 -9.67
CA MET A 51 17.57 8.69 -11.13
C MET A 51 18.92 8.91 -11.83
N PHE A 52 19.90 9.53 -11.20
CA PHE A 52 21.17 9.93 -11.81
C PHE A 52 22.41 9.23 -11.24
N GLY A 53 22.23 8.11 -10.58
CA GLY A 53 23.28 7.10 -10.34
C GLY A 53 24.59 7.57 -9.72
N GLY A 54 24.57 8.26 -8.59
CA GLY A 54 25.86 8.63 -8.00
C GLY A 54 25.86 9.39 -6.68
N ARG A 55 24.75 9.45 -5.96
CA ARG A 55 24.71 10.10 -4.64
C ARG A 55 24.29 9.14 -3.55
N PRO A 56 24.71 9.35 -2.29
CA PRO A 56 24.38 8.46 -1.19
C PRO A 56 22.86 8.28 -1.11
N SER A 57 22.45 7.05 -0.86
CA SER A 57 21.06 6.69 -0.61
C SER A 57 20.43 7.67 0.38
N PRO A 58 19.16 8.05 0.19
CA PRO A 58 18.47 8.88 1.17
C PRO A 58 18.61 8.23 2.55
N LYS A 59 18.84 9.06 3.56
CA LYS A 59 18.91 8.56 4.93
C LYS A 59 17.54 7.97 5.24
N ARG A 60 17.49 6.67 5.50
CA ARG A 60 16.25 5.99 5.90
C ARG A 60 15.65 6.72 7.11
N CYS A 61 14.40 7.12 7.00
CA CYS A 61 13.62 7.58 8.15
C CYS A 61 12.95 6.36 8.80
N LYS A 62 12.71 6.44 10.09
CA LYS A 62 11.91 5.43 10.75
C LYS A 62 10.45 5.60 10.31
N LEU A 63 9.78 4.51 9.99
CA LEU A 63 8.37 4.52 9.58
C LEU A 63 7.48 5.21 10.63
N GLU A 64 7.77 5.01 11.91
CA GLU A 64 7.05 5.59 13.03
C GLU A 64 7.08 7.13 13.03
N ASP A 65 8.19 7.72 12.58
CA ASP A 65 8.41 9.17 12.58
C ASP A 65 7.78 9.86 11.34
N CYS A 66 7.42 9.10 10.29
CA CYS A 66 6.82 9.62 9.07
C CYS A 66 5.30 9.80 9.24
N SER A 67 4.73 10.87 8.68
CA SER A 67 3.29 10.99 8.50
C SER A 67 2.75 10.00 7.47
N TRP A 68 1.43 9.73 7.45
CA TRP A 68 0.81 8.90 6.42
C TRP A 68 0.95 9.51 5.01
N ASP A 69 0.93 10.83 4.90
CA ASP A 69 1.15 11.54 3.64
C ASP A 69 2.58 11.36 3.11
N GLU A 70 3.60 11.40 3.98
CA GLU A 70 4.99 11.12 3.61
C GLU A 70 5.15 9.67 3.14
N ILE A 71 4.57 8.72 3.85
CA ILE A 71 4.58 7.30 3.46
C ILE A 71 3.92 7.12 2.09
N ASN A 72 2.76 7.75 1.86
CA ASN A 72 2.08 7.72 0.58
C ASN A 72 2.90 8.38 -0.54
N MET A 73 3.61 9.46 -0.24
CA MET A 73 4.53 10.09 -1.19
C MET A 73 5.64 9.14 -1.61
N TYR A 74 6.35 8.49 -0.66
CA TYR A 74 7.37 7.49 -0.99
C TYR A 74 6.81 6.33 -1.80
N SER A 75 5.62 5.85 -1.42
CA SER A 75 4.89 4.82 -2.15
C SER A 75 4.60 5.27 -3.60
N SER A 76 4.05 6.45 -3.77
CA SER A 76 3.65 6.97 -5.10
C SER A 76 4.83 7.20 -6.05
N PHE A 77 6.02 7.45 -5.51
CA PHE A 77 7.25 7.57 -6.29
C PHE A 77 8.02 6.24 -6.47
N GLY A 78 7.49 5.11 -5.97
CA GLY A 78 8.15 3.82 -6.04
C GLY A 78 9.43 3.76 -5.21
N LEU A 79 9.53 4.55 -4.15
CA LEU A 79 10.71 4.65 -3.27
C LEU A 79 10.49 3.95 -1.92
N ALA A 80 9.34 3.37 -1.70
CA ALA A 80 8.99 2.78 -0.41
C ALA A 80 9.99 1.74 0.07
N ASP A 81 10.40 0.83 -0.80
CA ASP A 81 11.40 -0.24 -0.53
C ASP A 81 12.84 0.28 -0.33
N LYS A 82 13.10 1.55 -0.67
CA LYS A 82 14.39 2.22 -0.39
C LYS A 82 14.37 2.94 0.95
N MET A 83 13.19 3.37 1.39
CA MET A 83 13.01 4.14 2.61
C MET A 83 12.72 3.27 3.83
N PHE A 84 11.99 2.17 3.63
CA PHE A 84 11.49 1.30 4.69
C PHE A 84 11.92 -0.15 4.47
N GLU A 85 11.74 -0.97 5.51
CA GLU A 85 11.98 -2.42 5.49
C GLU A 85 10.71 -3.18 5.86
N VAL A 86 10.60 -4.42 5.38
CA VAL A 86 9.57 -5.35 5.88
C VAL A 86 9.79 -5.54 7.37
N GLY A 87 8.71 -5.45 8.15
CA GLY A 87 8.76 -5.46 9.61
C GLY A 87 8.77 -4.09 10.27
N ASP A 88 9.03 -3.01 9.54
CA ASP A 88 8.90 -1.65 10.08
C ASP A 88 7.46 -1.40 10.53
N THR A 89 7.32 -0.67 11.65
CA THR A 89 6.03 -0.45 12.31
C THR A 89 5.69 1.02 12.48
N LYS A 90 4.38 1.30 12.51
CA LYS A 90 3.83 2.62 12.83
C LYS A 90 2.56 2.48 13.65
N LYS A 91 2.56 3.09 14.84
CA LYS A 91 1.40 3.10 15.72
C LYS A 91 0.41 4.21 15.32
N PHE A 92 -0.87 3.91 15.35
CA PHE A 92 -1.94 4.87 15.07
C PHE A 92 -3.13 4.69 16.02
N ARG A 93 -3.90 5.75 16.19
CA ARG A 93 -5.02 5.79 17.14
C ARG A 93 -6.35 5.62 16.41
N LEU A 94 -7.21 4.76 16.92
CA LEU A 94 -8.59 4.61 16.47
C LEU A 94 -9.51 5.67 17.07
N ALA A 95 -10.70 5.84 16.51
CA ALA A 95 -11.69 6.82 16.97
C ALA A 95 -12.21 6.52 18.39
N ASP A 96 -12.24 5.26 18.80
CA ASP A 96 -12.60 4.85 20.17
C ASP A 96 -11.51 5.12 21.21
N GLY A 97 -10.34 5.58 20.77
CA GLY A 97 -9.19 5.90 21.61
C GLY A 97 -8.18 4.79 21.78
N SER A 98 -8.46 3.58 21.33
CA SER A 98 -7.53 2.46 21.30
C SER A 98 -6.43 2.67 20.23
N TYR A 99 -5.43 1.81 20.21
CA TYR A 99 -4.31 1.89 19.27
C TYR A 99 -4.13 0.59 18.54
N LEU A 100 -3.76 0.70 17.26
CA LEU A 100 -3.24 -0.40 16.47
C LEU A 100 -1.85 -0.02 15.94
N THR A 101 -1.06 -1.05 15.63
CA THR A 101 0.25 -0.92 15.02
C THR A 101 0.20 -1.50 13.62
N ALA A 102 0.40 -0.65 12.61
CA ALA A 102 0.61 -1.09 11.24
C ALA A 102 2.04 -1.60 11.09
N ARG A 103 2.23 -2.75 10.49
CA ARG A 103 3.52 -3.37 10.16
C ARG A 103 3.61 -3.60 8.65
N ILE A 104 4.71 -3.23 8.03
CA ILE A 104 4.95 -3.52 6.62
C ILE A 104 5.18 -5.02 6.45
N ILE A 105 4.40 -5.66 5.58
CA ILE A 105 4.52 -7.08 5.25
C ILE A 105 5.00 -7.33 3.82
N GLY A 106 4.97 -6.32 2.96
CA GLY A 106 5.44 -6.48 1.59
C GLY A 106 5.51 -5.19 0.81
N PHE A 107 6.38 -5.20 -0.19
CA PHE A 107 6.49 -4.15 -1.19
C PHE A 107 6.13 -4.69 -2.57
N ASN A 108 5.41 -3.89 -3.37
CA ASN A 108 5.05 -4.22 -4.76
C ASN A 108 4.34 -5.59 -4.88
N HIS A 109 3.49 -5.92 -3.91
CA HIS A 109 2.87 -7.23 -3.78
C HIS A 109 1.46 -7.26 -4.36
N ASP A 110 0.63 -6.28 -4.03
CA ASP A 110 -0.77 -6.22 -4.42
C ASP A 110 -1.00 -5.31 -5.63
N TYR A 111 -2.11 -5.51 -6.30
CA TYR A 111 -2.52 -4.74 -7.48
C TYR A 111 -3.82 -4.00 -7.20
N ALA A 112 -3.89 -2.75 -7.64
CA ALA A 112 -5.14 -2.00 -7.71
C ALA A 112 -6.02 -2.51 -8.87
N GLU A 113 -7.27 -2.06 -8.91
CA GLU A 113 -8.25 -2.47 -9.93
C GLU A 113 -7.83 -2.11 -11.37
N ASP A 114 -7.07 -1.03 -11.54
CA ASP A 114 -6.51 -0.61 -12.82
C ASP A 114 -5.24 -1.39 -13.25
N GLY A 115 -4.84 -2.38 -12.45
CA GLY A 115 -3.65 -3.20 -12.67
C GLY A 115 -2.34 -2.55 -12.24
N SER A 116 -2.36 -1.33 -11.66
CA SER A 116 -1.17 -0.71 -11.09
C SER A 116 -0.74 -1.41 -9.79
N LEU A 117 0.58 -1.44 -9.52
CA LEU A 117 1.11 -1.96 -8.27
C LEU A 117 0.80 -1.02 -7.11
N THR A 118 0.45 -1.61 -5.96
CA THR A 118 0.48 -0.91 -4.68
C THR A 118 1.82 -1.16 -4.02
N HIS A 119 2.52 -0.08 -3.69
CA HIS A 119 3.94 -0.20 -3.33
C HIS A 119 4.20 -0.64 -1.90
N ILE A 120 3.22 -0.54 -1.00
CA ILE A 120 3.35 -0.99 0.40
C ILE A 120 2.07 -1.71 0.80
N THR A 121 2.20 -2.88 1.41
CA THR A 121 1.11 -3.56 2.10
C THR A 121 1.41 -3.63 3.59
N PHE A 122 0.42 -3.26 4.39
CA PHE A 122 0.48 -3.29 5.85
C PHE A 122 -0.46 -4.36 6.42
N GLU A 123 -0.09 -4.92 7.56
CA GLU A 123 -1.00 -5.63 8.46
C GLU A 123 -1.09 -4.90 9.80
N THR A 124 -2.09 -5.21 10.62
CA THR A 124 -2.12 -4.83 12.04
C THR A 124 -1.45 -5.91 12.87
N VAL A 125 -0.56 -5.49 13.79
CA VAL A 125 0.12 -6.43 14.72
C VAL A 125 -0.87 -6.96 15.75
N GLU A 126 -1.75 -6.07 16.24
CA GLU A 126 -2.80 -6.42 17.17
C GLU A 126 -4.07 -6.84 16.45
N THR A 127 -4.85 -7.68 17.09
CA THR A 127 -6.22 -7.97 16.67
C THR A 127 -7.16 -6.83 17.07
N ILE A 128 -8.21 -6.61 16.30
CA ILE A 128 -9.29 -5.71 16.67
C ILE A 128 -10.04 -6.33 17.86
N ASP A 129 -10.33 -5.53 18.88
CA ASP A 129 -11.08 -5.99 20.05
C ASP A 129 -12.46 -6.53 19.67
N GLY A 130 -12.79 -7.66 20.27
CA GLY A 130 -14.06 -8.37 20.12
C GLY A 130 -14.05 -9.45 19.03
N ASP A 131 -14.89 -10.44 19.22
CA ASP A 131 -15.08 -11.53 18.26
C ASP A 131 -15.98 -11.04 17.13
N ILE A 132 -15.39 -10.82 15.96
CA ILE A 132 -16.15 -10.52 14.74
C ILE A 132 -16.23 -11.80 13.93
N PRO A 133 -17.42 -12.40 13.80
CA PRO A 133 -17.57 -13.61 13.02
C PRO A 133 -17.36 -13.34 11.52
N MET A 134 -16.84 -14.33 10.79
CA MET A 134 -16.73 -14.26 9.33
C MET A 134 -18.09 -14.01 8.68
N ASN A 135 -19.15 -14.67 9.18
CA ASN A 135 -20.54 -14.49 8.76
C ASN A 135 -21.47 -14.50 9.96
N GLU A 136 -22.63 -13.86 9.85
CA GLU A 136 -23.66 -13.83 10.90
C GLU A 136 -24.24 -15.22 11.19
N LYS A 137 -24.18 -16.12 10.22
CA LYS A 137 -24.58 -17.52 10.33
C LYS A 137 -23.35 -18.41 10.22
N SER A 138 -23.41 -19.61 10.78
CA SER A 138 -22.36 -20.61 10.65
C SER A 138 -22.31 -21.19 9.23
N THR A 139 -21.79 -20.40 8.29
CA THR A 139 -21.62 -20.76 6.87
C THR A 139 -20.38 -20.08 6.30
N ASN A 140 -19.77 -20.68 5.31
CA ASN A 140 -18.71 -20.09 4.48
C ASN A 140 -19.19 -19.84 3.04
N GLU A 141 -20.50 -19.94 2.81
CA GLU A 141 -21.08 -19.69 1.48
C GLU A 141 -20.82 -18.25 1.02
N GLY A 142 -20.35 -18.11 -0.21
CA GLY A 142 -19.96 -16.83 -0.78
C GLY A 142 -18.51 -16.42 -0.53
N GLY A 143 -17.80 -17.13 0.37
CA GLY A 143 -16.40 -16.85 0.70
C GLY A 143 -16.15 -15.47 1.27
N TRP A 144 -14.94 -14.95 1.11
CA TRP A 144 -14.56 -13.61 1.54
C TRP A 144 -15.43 -12.53 0.89
N ASP A 145 -15.66 -12.62 -0.42
CA ASP A 145 -16.38 -11.60 -1.19
C ASP A 145 -17.76 -11.27 -0.62
N ALA A 146 -18.52 -12.27 -0.18
CA ALA A 146 -19.86 -12.11 0.39
C ALA A 146 -19.86 -12.08 1.94
N SER A 147 -18.71 -12.09 2.61
CA SER A 147 -18.65 -12.22 4.06
C SER A 147 -19.12 -10.97 4.81
N TYR A 148 -19.74 -11.20 5.96
CA TYR A 148 -20.10 -10.14 6.90
C TYR A 148 -18.86 -9.38 7.40
N LEU A 149 -17.76 -10.11 7.67
CA LEU A 149 -16.50 -9.51 8.12
C LEU A 149 -15.95 -8.52 7.09
N ARG A 150 -15.93 -8.88 5.79
CA ARG A 150 -15.50 -7.98 4.71
C ARG A 150 -16.35 -6.70 4.69
N ALA A 151 -17.66 -6.86 4.70
CA ALA A 151 -18.58 -5.72 4.70
C ALA A 151 -18.38 -4.80 5.92
N LYS A 152 -18.13 -5.38 7.09
CA LYS A 152 -17.87 -4.64 8.33
C LYS A 152 -16.52 -3.91 8.30
N LEU A 153 -15.46 -4.56 7.81
CA LEU A 153 -14.13 -3.94 7.71
C LEU A 153 -14.12 -2.79 6.72
N ASN A 154 -14.60 -3.01 5.49
CA ASN A 154 -14.58 -1.98 4.44
C ASN A 154 -15.70 -0.92 4.56
N GLY A 155 -16.70 -1.16 5.40
CA GLY A 155 -17.75 -0.21 5.72
C GLY A 155 -17.51 0.49 7.05
N ASN A 156 -18.18 -0.01 8.08
CA ASN A 156 -18.27 0.67 9.37
C ASN A 156 -16.90 0.88 10.06
N PHE A 157 -16.02 -0.13 10.02
CA PHE A 157 -14.70 -0.01 10.65
C PHE A 157 -13.83 1.02 9.92
N PHE A 158 -13.70 0.89 8.60
CA PHE A 158 -12.93 1.84 7.78
C PHE A 158 -13.43 3.27 7.98
N GLU A 159 -14.74 3.48 7.88
CA GLU A 159 -15.30 4.83 7.90
C GLU A 159 -15.28 5.48 9.28
N LYS A 160 -15.52 4.72 10.35
CA LYS A 160 -15.75 5.29 11.69
C LYS A 160 -14.56 5.13 12.64
N GLN A 161 -13.69 4.12 12.44
CA GLN A 161 -12.61 3.86 13.39
C GLN A 161 -11.27 4.38 12.93
N LEU A 162 -10.95 4.32 11.62
CA LEU A 162 -9.66 4.77 11.14
C LEU A 162 -9.51 6.29 11.16
N PRO A 163 -8.32 6.82 11.50
CA PRO A 163 -8.04 8.25 11.44
C PRO A 163 -8.12 8.78 10.00
N ALA A 164 -8.48 10.05 9.85
CA ALA A 164 -8.79 10.65 8.55
C ALA A 164 -7.58 10.68 7.60
N ASP A 165 -6.39 10.95 8.12
CA ASP A 165 -5.13 10.97 7.39
C ASP A 165 -4.74 9.59 6.84
N LEU A 166 -4.92 8.52 7.63
CA LEU A 166 -4.72 7.16 7.16
C LEU A 166 -5.76 6.76 6.11
N LYS A 167 -7.04 7.07 6.33
CA LYS A 167 -8.10 6.80 5.34
C LYS A 167 -7.84 7.44 3.98
N ALA A 168 -7.28 8.64 3.97
CA ALA A 168 -7.01 9.40 2.75
C ALA A 168 -5.96 8.73 1.85
N VAL A 169 -5.07 7.91 2.40
CA VAL A 169 -3.95 7.31 1.67
C VAL A 169 -4.12 5.81 1.39
N ILE A 170 -5.04 5.12 2.08
CA ILE A 170 -5.33 3.70 1.83
C ILE A 170 -5.95 3.55 0.43
N LYS A 171 -5.31 2.74 -0.39
CA LYS A 171 -5.79 2.39 -1.73
C LYS A 171 -6.49 1.03 -1.73
N PRO A 172 -7.58 0.87 -2.48
CA PRO A 172 -8.20 -0.43 -2.65
C PRO A 172 -7.31 -1.33 -3.52
N VAL A 173 -7.28 -2.62 -3.20
CA VAL A 173 -6.55 -3.65 -3.94
C VAL A 173 -7.48 -4.77 -4.36
N VAL A 174 -7.11 -5.46 -5.43
CA VAL A 174 -7.83 -6.65 -5.89
C VAL A 174 -7.35 -7.85 -5.09
N LYS A 175 -8.28 -8.49 -4.36
CA LYS A 175 -8.03 -9.78 -3.68
C LYS A 175 -8.75 -10.88 -4.44
N ILE A 176 -8.08 -12.00 -4.63
CA ILE A 176 -8.65 -13.18 -5.30
C ILE A 176 -8.85 -14.25 -4.24
N THR A 177 -10.09 -14.65 -4.00
CA THR A 177 -10.45 -15.60 -2.95
C THR A 177 -11.47 -16.63 -3.44
N ALA A 178 -11.54 -17.78 -2.79
CA ALA A 178 -12.52 -18.80 -3.11
C ALA A 178 -13.93 -18.38 -2.70
N LYS A 179 -14.89 -18.64 -3.55
CA LYS A 179 -16.31 -18.33 -3.31
C LYS A 179 -16.96 -19.25 -2.26
N SER A 180 -16.52 -20.48 -2.15
CA SER A 180 -16.89 -21.40 -1.06
C SER A 180 -15.91 -22.56 -1.02
N GLY A 181 -15.74 -23.18 0.15
CA GLY A 181 -14.80 -24.29 0.33
C GLY A 181 -15.09 -25.57 -0.47
N LYS A 182 -16.20 -25.63 -1.22
CA LYS A 182 -16.57 -26.78 -2.08
C LYS A 182 -16.42 -26.49 -3.58
N ASN A 183 -16.41 -25.23 -3.97
CA ASN A 183 -16.24 -24.83 -5.35
C ASN A 183 -14.91 -24.08 -5.45
N GLU A 184 -13.98 -24.62 -6.20
CA GLU A 184 -12.68 -23.99 -6.50
C GLU A 184 -12.82 -22.72 -7.40
N MET A 185 -14.00 -22.08 -7.35
CA MET A 185 -14.23 -20.86 -8.09
C MET A 185 -13.61 -19.70 -7.36
N LEU A 186 -12.54 -19.15 -7.92
CA LEU A 186 -11.93 -17.93 -7.46
C LEU A 186 -12.73 -16.72 -7.97
N VAL A 187 -12.95 -15.76 -7.09
CA VAL A 187 -13.62 -14.50 -7.41
C VAL A 187 -12.76 -13.33 -6.95
N PRO A 188 -12.69 -12.25 -7.74
CA PRO A 188 -12.04 -11.02 -7.31
C PRO A 188 -12.97 -10.21 -6.41
N SER A 189 -12.38 -9.54 -5.42
CA SER A 189 -13.00 -8.46 -4.68
C SER A 189 -12.06 -7.26 -4.63
N VAL A 190 -12.60 -6.05 -4.47
CA VAL A 190 -11.82 -4.82 -4.36
C VAL A 190 -11.96 -4.31 -2.93
N ASP A 191 -10.86 -4.30 -2.20
CA ASP A 191 -10.87 -4.09 -0.75
C ASP A 191 -9.78 -3.12 -0.30
N LYS A 192 -10.14 -2.22 0.61
CA LYS A 192 -9.21 -1.35 1.34
C LYS A 192 -8.63 -2.05 2.58
N LEU A 193 -9.46 -2.87 3.22
CA LEU A 193 -9.10 -3.72 4.35
C LEU A 193 -9.49 -5.16 4.04
N PHE A 194 -8.60 -6.08 4.29
CA PHE A 194 -8.80 -7.50 4.00
C PHE A 194 -8.11 -8.39 5.03
N VAL A 195 -8.52 -9.65 5.06
CA VAL A 195 -7.84 -10.71 5.81
C VAL A 195 -6.95 -11.46 4.83
N LEU A 196 -5.73 -11.76 5.25
CA LEU A 196 -4.81 -12.55 4.44
C LEU A 196 -5.37 -13.96 4.22
N SER A 197 -5.25 -14.45 3.00
CA SER A 197 -5.57 -15.85 2.68
C SER A 197 -4.52 -16.79 3.28
N GLU A 198 -4.88 -18.05 3.41
CA GLU A 198 -3.96 -19.09 3.86
C GLU A 198 -2.70 -19.18 2.98
N GLN A 199 -2.87 -19.00 1.67
CA GLN A 199 -1.76 -19.00 0.72
C GLN A 199 -0.84 -17.79 0.89
N GLU A 200 -1.40 -16.62 1.21
CA GLU A 200 -0.63 -15.41 1.48
C GLU A 200 0.18 -15.52 2.78
N VAL A 201 -0.35 -16.23 3.78
CA VAL A 201 0.32 -16.43 5.09
C VAL A 201 1.36 -17.55 5.04
N PHE A 202 1.04 -18.71 4.45
CA PHE A 202 1.87 -19.91 4.55
C PHE A 202 2.62 -20.26 3.25
N GLY A 203 2.46 -19.50 2.19
CA GLY A 203 3.05 -19.78 0.87
C GLY A 203 2.46 -21.01 0.16
N ARG A 204 1.48 -21.67 0.78
CA ARG A 204 0.82 -22.87 0.26
C ARG A 204 -0.61 -22.96 0.76
N LYS A 205 -1.46 -23.63 0.00
CA LYS A 205 -2.78 -24.04 0.48
C LYS A 205 -2.65 -25.22 1.46
N ILE A 206 -3.43 -25.21 2.51
CA ILE A 206 -3.59 -26.32 3.48
C ILE A 206 -5.04 -26.79 3.40
N TYR A 207 -6.01 -25.91 3.60
CA TYR A 207 -7.45 -26.16 3.58
C TYR A 207 -8.19 -25.32 2.52
N SER A 208 -7.56 -24.24 2.03
CA SER A 208 -8.13 -23.31 1.06
C SER A 208 -7.93 -23.77 -0.40
N CYS A 209 -8.48 -23.02 -1.34
CA CYS A 209 -8.22 -23.21 -2.77
C CYS A 209 -6.85 -22.67 -3.16
N GLY A 210 -6.23 -23.26 -4.18
CA GLY A 210 -5.02 -22.67 -4.78
C GLY A 210 -5.35 -21.42 -5.57
N GLY A 211 -4.43 -20.44 -5.61
CA GLY A 211 -4.57 -19.21 -6.38
C GLY A 211 -5.19 -18.04 -5.62
N GLU A 212 -5.33 -18.15 -4.30
CA GLU A 212 -5.83 -17.08 -3.43
C GLU A 212 -4.73 -16.09 -3.02
N GLY A 213 -3.99 -15.57 -3.97
CA GLY A 213 -2.93 -14.59 -3.72
C GLY A 213 -1.53 -15.18 -3.77
N LYS A 214 -0.55 -14.33 -3.50
CA LYS A 214 0.88 -14.63 -3.48
C LYS A 214 1.39 -14.56 -2.04
N TRP A 215 2.33 -15.41 -1.69
CA TRP A 215 2.93 -15.44 -0.37
C TRP A 215 3.66 -14.12 -0.03
N TYR A 216 3.46 -13.63 1.19
CA TYR A 216 4.25 -12.58 1.80
C TYR A 216 5.43 -13.22 2.54
N GLU A 217 6.64 -12.99 2.07
CA GLU A 217 7.88 -13.56 2.63
C GLU A 217 8.40 -12.68 3.78
N TRP A 218 7.66 -12.59 4.91
CA TRP A 218 8.14 -11.81 6.07
C TRP A 218 8.69 -12.69 7.18
#